data_46992e6d334795b30fb6045c9a6f51de
#
_entry.id   46992e6d334795b30fb6045c9a6f51de
#
_cell.length_a   1.000
_cell.length_b   1.000
_cell.length_c   1.000
_cell.angle_alpha   90.00
_cell.angle_beta   90.00
_cell.angle_gamma   90.00
#
_symmetry.space_group_name_H-M   'P 1'
#
loop_
_entity.id
_entity.type
_entity.pdbx_description
1 polymer ?
#
loop_
_entity_poly.entity_id
_entity_poly.type
_entity_poly.pdbx_seq_one_letter_code
_entity_poly.pdbx_strand_id
1 'polypeptide(L)' 'MSTLLAEECRKCAAECAEMAEQQDDPGHKREYSDLAMMWRLIAMDSEETESV' A
#
# COMPACT_ATOMS: atom_id res chain seq x y z
N MET A 1 -15.41 15.91 -3.47
CA MET A 1 -13.98 15.93 -3.30
C MET A 1 -13.45 14.63 -2.82
N SER A 2 -12.61 14.05 -3.56
CA SER A 2 -12.11 12.77 -3.16
C SER A 2 -10.99 12.93 -2.17
N THR A 3 -10.91 12.00 -1.30
CA THR A 3 -9.86 11.97 -0.32
C THR A 3 -8.76 11.07 -0.85
N LEU A 4 -8.59 9.93 -0.23
CA LEU A 4 -7.61 8.98 -0.69
C LEU A 4 -8.19 8.16 -1.83
N LEU A 5 -7.61 8.30 -2.99
CA LEU A 5 -8.03 7.53 -4.15
C LEU A 5 -7.30 6.20 -4.19
N ALA A 6 -7.88 5.23 -4.89
CA ALA A 6 -7.24 3.93 -5.05
C ALA A 6 -5.86 4.09 -5.67
N GLU A 7 -5.71 5.05 -6.56
CA GLU A 7 -4.44 5.33 -7.19
C GLU A 7 -3.38 5.73 -6.18
N GLU A 8 -3.75 6.59 -5.24
CA GLU A 8 -2.82 7.02 -4.21
C GLU A 8 -2.46 5.90 -3.27
N CYS A 9 -3.43 5.05 -2.96
CA CYS A 9 -3.18 3.90 -2.10
C CYS A 9 -2.21 2.95 -2.77
N ARG A 10 -2.35 2.74 -4.07
CA ARG A 10 -1.43 1.88 -4.82
C ARG A 10 -0.02 2.47 -4.83
N LYS A 11 0.06 3.78 -4.92
CA LYS A 11 1.32 4.47 -4.90
C LYS A 11 2.02 4.27 -3.55
N CYS A 12 1.26 4.39 -2.47
CA CYS A 12 1.81 4.17 -1.14
C CYS A 12 2.27 2.73 -0.99
N ALA A 13 1.50 1.78 -1.54
CA ALA A 13 1.87 0.38 -1.48
C ALA A 13 3.19 0.14 -2.21
N ALA A 14 3.36 0.77 -3.36
CA ALA A 14 4.58 0.61 -4.13
C ALA A 14 5.78 1.19 -3.37
N GLU A 15 5.59 2.34 -2.75
CA GLU A 15 6.65 2.97 -1.97
C GLU A 15 7.03 2.11 -0.77
N CYS A 16 6.05 1.55 -0.11
CA CYS A 16 6.33 0.67 1.03
C CYS A 16 7.07 -0.58 0.57
N ALA A 17 6.70 -1.12 -0.58
CA ALA A 17 7.38 -2.29 -1.11
C ALA A 17 8.85 -1.98 -1.43
N GLU A 18 9.10 -0.81 -1.97
CA GLU A 18 10.46 -0.39 -2.26
C GLU A 18 11.27 -0.24 -0.97
N MET A 19 10.66 0.34 0.03
CA MET A 19 11.31 0.49 1.31
C MET A 19 11.65 -0.86 1.93
N ALA A 20 10.74 -1.82 1.76
CA ALA A 20 10.98 -3.16 2.27
C ALA A 20 12.21 -3.77 1.62
N GLU A 21 12.39 -3.57 0.33
CA GLU A 21 13.53 -4.12 -0.37
C GLU A 21 14.84 -3.48 0.07
N GLN A 22 14.79 -2.24 0.49
CA GLN A 22 15.99 -1.52 0.93
C GLN A 22 16.40 -1.83 2.35
N GLN A 23 15.54 -2.47 3.11
CA GLN A 23 15.85 -2.79 4.50
C GLN A 23 16.73 -4.02 4.59
N ASP A 24 17.79 -3.90 5.39
CA ASP A 24 18.66 -5.05 5.67
C ASP A 24 18.12 -5.90 6.82
N ASP A 25 17.40 -5.27 7.72
CA ASP A 25 16.84 -5.94 8.88
C ASP A 25 15.56 -6.67 8.50
N PRO A 26 15.52 -8.00 8.69
CA PRO A 26 14.32 -8.77 8.34
C PRO A 26 13.07 -8.33 9.07
N GLY A 27 13.22 -7.81 10.29
CA GLY A 27 12.08 -7.32 11.05
C GLY A 27 11.46 -6.11 10.38
N HIS A 28 12.28 -5.14 10.01
CA HIS A 28 11.80 -3.94 9.34
C HIS A 28 11.26 -4.26 7.96
N LYS A 29 11.93 -5.19 7.28
CA LYS A 29 11.50 -5.59 5.96
C LYS A 29 10.08 -6.16 6.00
N ARG A 30 9.81 -6.95 7.02
CA ARG A 30 8.49 -7.55 7.18
C ARG A 30 7.44 -6.48 7.49
N GLU A 31 7.79 -5.51 8.31
CA GLU A 31 6.87 -4.45 8.66
C GLU A 31 6.46 -3.65 7.42
N TYR A 32 7.42 -3.29 6.60
CA TYR A 32 7.12 -2.55 5.37
C TYR A 32 6.32 -3.41 4.39
N SER A 33 6.63 -4.68 4.35
CA SER A 33 5.90 -5.60 3.49
C SER A 33 4.44 -5.69 3.91
N ASP A 34 4.19 -5.75 5.22
CA ASP A 34 2.85 -5.78 5.75
C ASP A 34 2.10 -4.49 5.44
N LEU A 35 2.78 -3.36 5.57
CA LEU A 35 2.17 -2.08 5.23
C LEU A 35 1.78 -2.01 3.77
N ALA A 36 2.65 -2.51 2.90
CA ALA A 36 2.36 -2.51 1.48
C ALA A 36 1.11 -3.34 1.20
N MET A 37 0.98 -4.45 1.87
CA MET A 37 -0.19 -5.30 1.69
C MET A 37 -1.46 -4.61 2.18
N MET A 38 -1.37 -3.91 3.30
CA MET A 38 -2.51 -3.18 3.82
C MET A 38 -2.97 -2.09 2.85
N TRP A 39 -2.02 -1.38 2.27
CA TRP A 39 -2.36 -0.34 1.30
C TRP A 39 -3.03 -0.93 0.07
N ARG A 40 -2.58 -2.11 -0.34
CA ARG A 40 -3.19 -2.78 -1.48
C ARG A 40 -4.65 -3.15 -1.20
N LEU A 41 -4.90 -3.65 0.00
CA LEU A 41 -6.25 -4.00 0.39
C LEU A 41 -7.16 -2.78 0.41
N ILE A 42 -6.64 -1.67 0.92
CA ILE A 42 -7.39 -0.42 0.95
C ILE A 42 -7.69 0.04 -0.47
N ALA A 43 -6.70 -0.08 -1.35
CA ALA A 43 -6.89 0.32 -2.74
C ALA A 43 -7.96 -0.51 -3.42
N MET A 44 -7.96 -1.80 -3.17
CA MET A 44 -8.95 -2.69 -3.75
C MET A 44 -10.35 -2.34 -3.27
N ASP A 45 -10.46 -2.05 -1.99
CA ASP A 45 -11.74 -1.68 -1.41
C ASP A 45 -12.24 -0.37 -2.01
N SER A 46 -11.33 0.59 -2.17
CA SER A 46 -11.68 1.87 -2.76
C SER A 46 -12.16 1.72 -4.20
N GLU A 47 -11.51 0.83 -4.95
CA GLU A 47 -11.89 0.59 -6.33
C GLU A 47 -13.29 0.00 -6.42
N GLU A 48 -13.61 -0.92 -5.53
CA GLU A 48 -14.94 -1.52 -5.52
C GLU A 48 -15.99 -0.47 -5.23
N THR A 49 -15.71 0.41 -4.29
CA THR A 49 -16.63 1.47 -3.93
C THR A 49 -16.86 2.42 -5.09
N GLU A 50 -15.79 2.74 -5.80
CA GLU A 50 -15.88 3.66 -6.93
C GLU A 50 -16.59 3.04 -8.12
N SER A 51 -16.53 1.75 -8.24
CA SER A 51 -17.15 1.05 -9.37
C SER A 51 -18.67 1.06 -9.30
N VAL A 52 -19.23 1.26 -8.15
CA VAL A 52 -20.68 1.31 -7.96
C VAL A 52 -21.28 2.67 -8.33
#